data_6b9b23543fae0856ec4db669e259e9e1
#
_entry.id   6b9b23543fae0856ec4db669e259e9e1
#
_cell.length_a   1.000
_cell.length_b   1.000
_cell.length_c   1.000
_cell.angle_alpha   90.00
_cell.angle_beta   90.00
_cell.angle_gamma   90.00
#
_symmetry.space_group_name_H-M   'P 1'
#
loop_
_entity.id
_entity.type
_entity.pdbx_description
1 polymer ?
#
loop_
_entity_poly.entity_id
_entity_poly.type
_entity_poly.pdbx_seq_one_letter_code
_entity_poly.pdbx_strand_id
1 'polypeptide(L)'
;MKSLFFKKTQQFVSFIFILIIFFSRLSFTQTKENIKINFPVQKYSLKNGLTVLLHQDNTTPLISYHTWYKVGSRDEYQGVTGAAHMLEHMMFKGSKKYSGNEFDRILHENGIINNAFTTYDYTGFYQNLPSSKLELMMQLEVDRMSQLLLREEDLTSEREVVKEERRWRVDNNPIMSLLELTMATVFKVHTYKNPVIGTMKDISNYNVETLRSFYQTYYVPNNAVVVLAGDIKINETKRLIEKYYGSLPFKDLPVRKVIKEPTQTVQYNAKLKKTVQNSSFNLSFQSVPQNHPDMYAMDLICQILGGGNSSRLHKRLVDKKQIATSTNCSHFNMQDHGMLNVYVSMKPSLPIDEALNLVYNDIYILRNNPVSEKELERAKILSIKAIVDSLKTIDGKARALATSEITTGNYENILNDFNKYLAVTPEELKSVASKYLNQNQRSVVVLEPKQ
;
A
#
# COMPACT_ATOMS: atom_id res chain seq x y z
N MET A 1 8.46 44.42 53.86
CA MET A 1 8.36 43.11 53.15
C MET A 1 7.44 43.10 51.91
N LYS A 2 6.48 44.01 51.74
CA LYS A 2 5.58 44.04 50.54
C LYS A 2 6.18 44.71 49.31
N SER A 3 7.23 45.54 49.39
CA SER A 3 7.81 46.28 48.26
C SER A 3 8.84 45.44 47.45
N LEU A 4 9.45 44.42 48.07
CA LEU A 4 10.42 43.51 47.35
C LEU A 4 9.73 42.47 46.53
N PHE A 5 8.51 42.08 46.89
CA PHE A 5 7.73 41.07 46.13
C PHE A 5 7.18 41.65 44.83
N PHE A 6 6.82 42.94 44.81
CA PHE A 6 6.29 43.58 43.61
C PHE A 6 7.36 43.85 42.54
N LYS A 7 8.60 44.11 42.92
CA LYS A 7 9.72 44.31 41.97
C LYS A 7 10.17 43.02 41.31
N LYS A 8 10.12 41.87 42.02
CA LYS A 8 10.47 40.56 41.43
C LYS A 8 9.42 40.07 40.44
N THR A 9 8.13 40.32 40.67
CA THR A 9 7.05 39.95 39.76
C THR A 9 7.05 40.78 38.47
N GLN A 10 7.37 42.08 38.57
CA GLN A 10 7.50 42.92 37.36
C GLN A 10 8.72 42.54 36.49
N GLN A 11 9.84 42.17 37.10
CA GLN A 11 10.99 41.66 36.33
C GLN A 11 10.73 40.32 35.69
N PHE A 12 9.94 39.43 36.33
CA PHE A 12 9.58 38.14 35.76
C PHE A 12 8.59 38.26 34.59
N VAL A 13 7.62 39.18 34.72
CA VAL A 13 6.65 39.45 33.61
C VAL A 13 7.33 40.16 32.45
N SER A 14 8.29 41.08 32.68
CA SER A 14 9.08 41.69 31.62
C SER A 14 10.00 40.68 30.90
N PHE A 15 10.56 39.71 31.63
CA PHE A 15 11.39 38.65 31.03
C PHE A 15 10.59 37.70 30.18
N ILE A 16 9.37 37.35 30.58
CA ILE A 16 8.44 36.54 29.78
C ILE A 16 7.96 37.31 28.53
N PHE A 17 7.70 38.60 28.63
CA PHE A 17 7.31 39.43 27.49
C PHE A 17 8.44 39.60 26.47
N ILE A 18 9.69 39.74 26.93
CA ILE A 18 10.88 39.81 26.07
C ILE A 18 11.14 38.44 25.41
N LEU A 19 10.91 37.33 26.11
CA LEU A 19 11.01 35.98 25.51
C LEU A 19 9.94 35.75 24.44
N ILE A 20 8.72 36.23 24.66
CA ILE A 20 7.61 36.10 23.66
C ILE A 20 7.87 37.01 22.45
N ILE A 21 8.45 38.20 22.63
CA ILE A 21 8.82 39.09 21.50
C ILE A 21 10.05 38.56 20.75
N PHE A 22 10.97 37.84 21.42
CA PHE A 22 12.11 37.20 20.76
C PHE A 22 11.67 35.95 19.95
N PHE A 23 10.65 35.23 20.39
CA PHE A 23 10.06 34.13 19.62
C PHE A 23 9.19 34.58 18.45
N SER A 24 8.61 35.81 18.52
CA SER A 24 7.80 36.36 17.41
C SER A 24 8.62 37.02 16.29
N ARG A 25 9.95 37.17 16.45
CA ARG A 25 10.87 37.69 15.41
C ARG A 25 11.88 36.66 14.89
N LEU A 26 11.78 35.40 15.29
CA LEU A 26 12.38 34.34 14.54
C LEU A 26 11.54 34.17 13.25
N SER A 27 11.86 34.98 12.25
CA SER A 27 11.61 34.63 10.87
C SER A 27 12.25 33.25 10.69
N PHE A 28 11.44 32.21 10.64
CA PHE A 28 11.87 30.89 10.23
C PHE A 28 12.35 31.01 8.78
N THR A 29 13.56 31.46 8.58
CA THR A 29 14.35 30.98 7.47
C THR A 29 14.58 29.50 7.79
N GLN A 30 13.62 28.66 7.43
CA GLN A 30 13.83 27.23 7.36
C GLN A 30 14.93 27.01 6.32
N THR A 31 16.16 26.95 6.79
CA THR A 31 17.14 26.10 6.11
C THR A 31 16.47 24.74 6.02
N LYS A 32 16.19 24.29 4.78
CA LYS A 32 15.66 22.94 4.50
C LYS A 32 16.75 21.95 4.95
N GLU A 33 16.88 21.72 6.26
CA GLU A 33 17.67 20.61 6.75
C GLU A 33 16.94 19.33 6.32
N ASN A 34 17.61 18.54 5.49
CA ASN A 34 17.11 17.23 5.14
C ASN A 34 16.91 16.42 6.41
N ILE A 35 15.70 15.89 6.58
CA ILE A 35 15.41 14.99 7.70
C ILE A 35 16.28 13.75 7.54
N LYS A 36 17.23 13.57 8.44
CA LYS A 36 18.06 12.36 8.53
C LYS A 36 17.50 11.44 9.60
N ILE A 37 16.90 10.33 9.18
CA ILE A 37 16.46 9.29 10.10
C ILE A 37 17.57 8.25 10.16
N ASN A 38 18.06 7.97 11.38
CA ASN A 38 18.99 6.88 11.58
C ASN A 38 18.24 5.54 11.54
N PHE A 39 18.34 4.85 10.43
CA PHE A 39 17.64 3.59 10.19
C PHE A 39 18.66 2.61 9.56
N PRO A 40 19.57 2.05 10.38
CA PRO A 40 20.65 1.22 9.86
C PRO A 40 20.12 -0.09 9.30
N VAL A 41 20.36 -0.32 8.02
CA VAL A 41 19.99 -1.55 7.30
C VAL A 41 21.22 -2.13 6.63
N GLN A 42 21.39 -3.43 6.73
CA GLN A 42 22.37 -4.16 5.94
C GLN A 42 21.65 -4.86 4.78
N LYS A 43 21.93 -4.41 3.55
CA LYS A 43 21.47 -5.03 2.31
C LYS A 43 22.60 -5.83 1.68
N TYR A 44 22.27 -7.05 1.23
CA TYR A 44 23.16 -7.89 0.42
C TYR A 44 22.34 -8.87 -0.41
N SER A 45 22.97 -9.53 -1.38
CA SER A 45 22.36 -10.59 -2.17
C SER A 45 23.18 -11.87 -2.06
N LEU A 46 22.49 -13.01 -2.00
CA LEU A 46 23.11 -14.32 -2.13
C LEU A 46 23.51 -14.59 -3.59
N LYS A 47 24.35 -15.61 -3.82
CA LYS A 47 24.78 -16.02 -5.17
C LYS A 47 23.61 -16.43 -6.06
N ASN A 48 22.53 -16.94 -5.47
CA ASN A 48 21.30 -17.31 -6.18
C ASN A 48 20.35 -16.13 -6.42
N GLY A 49 20.78 -14.89 -6.17
CA GLY A 49 20.03 -13.67 -6.45
C GLY A 49 19.01 -13.27 -5.36
N LEU A 50 18.88 -14.02 -4.27
CA LEU A 50 18.01 -13.63 -3.15
C LEU A 50 18.50 -12.30 -2.54
N THR A 51 17.63 -11.30 -2.49
CA THR A 51 17.91 -10.03 -1.82
C THR A 51 17.56 -10.13 -0.34
N VAL A 52 18.44 -9.67 0.53
CA VAL A 52 18.28 -9.71 1.98
C VAL A 52 18.46 -8.32 2.58
N LEU A 53 17.55 -7.95 3.46
CA LEU A 53 17.61 -6.72 4.26
C LEU A 53 17.56 -7.09 5.74
N LEU A 54 18.51 -6.61 6.52
CA LEU A 54 18.61 -6.84 7.96
C LEU A 54 18.60 -5.50 8.70
N HIS A 55 17.61 -5.34 9.61
CA HIS A 55 17.53 -4.20 10.52
C HIS A 55 17.53 -4.69 11.96
N GLN A 56 18.64 -4.44 12.66
CA GLN A 56 18.77 -4.83 14.07
C GLN A 56 18.09 -3.81 14.97
N ASP A 57 17.15 -4.30 15.78
CA ASP A 57 16.42 -3.53 16.80
C ASP A 57 16.17 -4.44 18.02
N ASN A 58 17.00 -4.31 19.03
CA ASN A 58 16.97 -5.18 20.24
C ASN A 58 16.09 -4.59 21.35
N THR A 59 15.13 -3.72 21.02
CA THR A 59 14.21 -3.11 22.01
C THR A 59 13.22 -4.11 22.60
N THR A 60 12.91 -5.18 21.87
CA THR A 60 12.06 -6.29 22.31
C THR A 60 12.65 -7.61 21.81
N PRO A 61 12.46 -8.76 22.51
CA PRO A 61 12.98 -10.06 22.09
C PRO A 61 12.13 -10.69 20.96
N LEU A 62 11.75 -9.89 19.97
CA LEU A 62 10.91 -10.28 18.84
C LEU A 62 11.59 -9.97 17.51
N ILE A 63 11.26 -10.76 16.51
CA ILE A 63 11.66 -10.56 15.12
C ILE A 63 10.40 -10.48 14.25
N SER A 64 10.37 -9.54 13.31
CA SER A 64 9.47 -9.57 12.17
C SER A 64 10.23 -10.11 10.95
N TYR A 65 9.79 -11.25 10.47
CA TYR A 65 10.38 -12.01 9.36
C TYR A 65 9.47 -11.90 8.15
N HIS A 66 9.97 -11.36 7.05
CA HIS A 66 9.21 -11.15 5.81
C HIS A 66 9.87 -11.85 4.64
N THR A 67 9.08 -12.59 3.85
CA THR A 67 9.49 -13.17 2.57
C THR A 67 8.52 -12.68 1.50
N TRP A 68 8.96 -11.78 0.63
CA TRP A 68 8.11 -11.20 -0.39
C TRP A 68 8.62 -11.55 -1.78
N TYR A 69 7.69 -11.84 -2.69
CA TYR A 69 7.96 -12.20 -4.08
C TYR A 69 7.50 -11.09 -5.02
N LYS A 70 8.31 -10.78 -6.03
CA LYS A 70 8.00 -9.78 -7.07
C LYS A 70 7.01 -10.38 -8.07
N VAL A 71 5.85 -10.80 -7.60
CA VAL A 71 4.77 -11.38 -8.40
C VAL A 71 3.43 -11.09 -7.75
N GLY A 72 2.47 -10.64 -8.55
CA GLY A 72 1.10 -10.36 -8.13
C GLY A 72 0.13 -10.58 -9.27
N SER A 73 -1.10 -10.06 -9.13
CA SER A 73 -2.13 -10.30 -10.16
C SER A 73 -1.82 -9.66 -11.51
N ARG A 74 -0.90 -8.70 -11.60
CA ARG A 74 -0.47 -8.14 -12.89
C ARG A 74 0.30 -9.14 -13.77
N ASP A 75 0.92 -10.15 -13.16
CA ASP A 75 1.71 -11.18 -13.85
C ASP A 75 0.82 -12.32 -14.37
N GLU A 76 -0.48 -12.23 -14.12
CA GLU A 76 -1.48 -13.20 -14.56
C GLU A 76 -1.98 -12.91 -15.97
N TYR A 77 -2.57 -13.91 -16.60
CA TYR A 77 -3.18 -13.80 -17.92
C TYR A 77 -4.62 -14.32 -17.90
N GLN A 78 -5.34 -14.12 -19.02
CA GLN A 78 -6.73 -14.54 -19.13
C GLN A 78 -6.86 -16.07 -18.94
N GLY A 79 -7.77 -16.49 -18.08
CA GLY A 79 -7.99 -17.87 -17.69
C GLY A 79 -7.29 -18.30 -16.41
N VAL A 80 -6.40 -17.44 -15.86
CA VAL A 80 -5.66 -17.69 -14.60
C VAL A 80 -5.67 -16.49 -13.66
N THR A 81 -6.67 -15.59 -13.78
CA THR A 81 -6.79 -14.45 -12.87
C THR A 81 -7.02 -14.94 -11.44
N GLY A 82 -6.27 -14.40 -10.47
CA GLY A 82 -6.28 -14.82 -9.07
C GLY A 82 -5.31 -15.97 -8.75
N ALA A 83 -4.44 -16.38 -9.69
CA ALA A 83 -3.47 -17.45 -9.45
C ALA A 83 -2.44 -17.10 -8.36
N ALA A 84 -1.99 -15.84 -8.29
CA ALA A 84 -1.09 -15.38 -7.25
C ALA A 84 -1.75 -15.47 -5.87
N HIS A 85 -3.01 -15.08 -5.75
CA HIS A 85 -3.79 -15.17 -4.52
C HIS A 85 -4.11 -16.64 -4.15
N MET A 86 -4.48 -17.47 -5.11
CA MET A 86 -4.68 -18.90 -4.88
C MET A 86 -3.38 -19.57 -4.37
N LEU A 87 -2.22 -19.20 -4.92
CA LEU A 87 -0.94 -19.69 -4.44
C LEU A 87 -0.61 -19.18 -3.04
N GLU A 88 -0.99 -17.95 -2.70
CA GLU A 88 -0.91 -17.47 -1.31
C GLU A 88 -1.60 -18.46 -0.36
N HIS A 89 -2.85 -18.87 -0.66
CA HIS A 89 -3.59 -19.87 0.11
C HIS A 89 -2.90 -21.24 0.12
N MET A 90 -2.50 -21.73 -1.05
CA MET A 90 -1.85 -23.03 -1.18
C MET A 90 -0.51 -23.11 -0.43
N MET A 91 0.17 -21.99 -0.20
CA MET A 91 1.40 -21.93 0.59
C MET A 91 1.21 -22.37 2.06
N PHE A 92 -0.01 -22.44 2.55
CA PHE A 92 -0.35 -22.92 3.90
C PHE A 92 -0.80 -24.38 3.94
N LYS A 93 -0.92 -25.06 2.77
CA LYS A 93 -1.41 -26.45 2.68
C LYS A 93 -0.32 -27.50 2.84
N GLY A 94 0.93 -27.08 2.96
CA GLY A 94 2.06 -27.93 3.29
C GLY A 94 3.14 -27.99 2.23
N SER A 95 4.28 -28.43 2.68
CA SER A 95 5.50 -28.61 1.93
C SER A 95 6.03 -30.04 2.16
N LYS A 96 7.14 -30.38 1.54
CA LYS A 96 7.66 -31.77 1.57
C LYS A 96 7.96 -32.26 3.00
N LYS A 97 8.44 -31.36 3.89
CA LYS A 97 8.80 -31.72 5.27
C LYS A 97 7.68 -31.49 6.26
N TYR A 98 6.80 -30.54 5.96
CA TYR A 98 5.77 -30.08 6.91
C TYR A 98 4.42 -30.11 6.24
N SER A 99 3.49 -30.95 6.73
CA SER A 99 2.08 -30.85 6.33
C SER A 99 1.47 -29.53 6.77
N GLY A 100 0.35 -29.10 6.18
CA GLY A 100 -0.32 -27.86 6.56
C GLY A 100 -0.68 -27.82 8.05
N ASN A 101 -1.27 -28.90 8.58
CA ASN A 101 -1.61 -29.01 9.99
C ASN A 101 -0.37 -28.97 10.90
N GLU A 102 0.73 -29.57 10.47
CA GLU A 102 1.99 -29.56 11.23
C GLU A 102 2.63 -28.18 11.21
N PHE A 103 2.60 -27.50 10.07
CA PHE A 103 3.06 -26.12 9.96
C PHE A 103 2.33 -25.21 10.96
N ASP A 104 0.99 -25.23 10.95
CA ASP A 104 0.17 -24.44 11.85
C ASP A 104 0.40 -24.79 13.33
N ARG A 105 0.52 -26.10 13.65
CA ARG A 105 0.84 -26.56 15.00
C ARG A 105 2.19 -26.04 15.48
N ILE A 106 3.23 -26.12 14.64
CA ILE A 106 4.56 -25.59 14.97
C ILE A 106 4.51 -24.09 15.24
N LEU A 107 3.83 -23.31 14.41
CA LEU A 107 3.68 -21.87 14.62
C LEU A 107 3.00 -21.57 15.94
N HIS A 108 1.87 -22.23 16.22
CA HIS A 108 1.09 -22.03 17.44
C HIS A 108 1.89 -22.40 18.71
N GLU A 109 2.53 -23.57 18.74
CA GLU A 109 3.33 -24.03 19.87
C GLU A 109 4.55 -23.13 20.17
N ASN A 110 5.04 -22.39 19.19
CA ASN A 110 6.18 -21.50 19.32
C ASN A 110 5.81 -20.02 19.42
N GLY A 111 4.52 -19.68 19.53
CA GLY A 111 4.04 -18.31 19.67
C GLY A 111 4.34 -17.45 18.44
N ILE A 112 4.36 -18.05 17.25
CA ILE A 112 4.61 -17.37 15.97
C ILE A 112 3.27 -16.93 15.36
N ILE A 113 3.10 -15.64 15.15
CA ILE A 113 1.95 -15.08 14.45
C ILE A 113 2.34 -14.96 12.98
N ASN A 114 1.53 -15.53 12.10
CA ASN A 114 1.81 -15.55 10.69
C ASN A 114 0.61 -15.03 9.86
N ASN A 115 0.90 -14.40 8.71
CA ASN A 115 -0.12 -14.01 7.74
C ASN A 115 0.55 -13.79 6.37
N ALA A 116 -0.29 -13.59 5.34
CA ALA A 116 0.14 -13.28 4.00
C ALA A 116 -0.82 -12.29 3.33
N PHE A 117 -0.43 -11.79 2.17
CA PHE A 117 -1.27 -10.96 1.32
C PHE A 117 -0.76 -10.97 -0.11
N THR A 118 -1.68 -10.81 -1.04
CA THR A 118 -1.38 -10.59 -2.47
C THR A 118 -1.88 -9.21 -2.89
N THR A 119 -1.07 -8.53 -3.69
CA THR A 119 -1.40 -7.26 -4.32
C THR A 119 -1.39 -7.40 -5.85
N TYR A 120 -1.57 -6.29 -6.53
CA TYR A 120 -1.37 -6.27 -7.99
C TYR A 120 0.08 -6.61 -8.39
N ASP A 121 1.07 -6.17 -7.60
CA ASP A 121 2.48 -6.15 -8.00
C ASP A 121 3.37 -7.14 -7.25
N TYR A 122 2.96 -7.58 -6.08
CA TYR A 122 3.76 -8.47 -5.23
C TYR A 122 2.91 -9.27 -4.26
N THR A 123 3.46 -10.40 -3.79
CA THR A 123 2.88 -11.28 -2.77
C THR A 123 3.84 -11.33 -1.59
N GLY A 124 3.34 -11.12 -0.38
CA GLY A 124 4.15 -11.08 0.84
C GLY A 124 3.66 -12.05 1.89
N PHE A 125 4.61 -12.77 2.49
CA PHE A 125 4.43 -13.61 3.66
C PHE A 125 5.19 -13.00 4.82
N TYR A 126 4.62 -12.97 6.02
CA TYR A 126 5.29 -12.39 7.17
C TYR A 126 4.93 -13.10 8.47
N GLN A 127 5.91 -13.16 9.36
CA GLN A 127 5.78 -13.78 10.67
C GLN A 127 6.38 -12.86 11.73
N ASN A 128 5.66 -12.73 12.86
CA ASN A 128 6.17 -12.11 14.06
C ASN A 128 6.44 -13.21 15.09
N LEU A 129 7.68 -13.32 15.54
CA LEU A 129 8.16 -14.46 16.31
C LEU A 129 9.13 -14.07 17.43
N PRO A 130 9.23 -14.87 18.51
CA PRO A 130 10.32 -14.74 19.47
C PRO A 130 11.69 -14.91 18.79
N SER A 131 12.69 -14.10 19.14
CA SER A 131 14.01 -14.13 18.50
C SER A 131 14.69 -15.49 18.56
N SER A 132 14.44 -16.29 19.62
CA SER A 132 14.92 -17.65 19.76
C SER A 132 14.39 -18.65 18.72
N LYS A 133 13.36 -18.28 17.95
CA LYS A 133 12.72 -19.14 16.94
C LYS A 133 13.11 -18.83 15.50
N LEU A 134 14.07 -17.93 15.30
CA LEU A 134 14.52 -17.50 13.98
C LEU A 134 14.92 -18.66 13.07
N GLU A 135 15.78 -19.57 13.58
CA GLU A 135 16.27 -20.70 12.77
C GLU A 135 15.13 -21.67 12.38
N LEU A 136 14.19 -21.93 13.30
CA LEU A 136 12.99 -22.74 13.03
C LEU A 136 12.15 -22.11 11.90
N MET A 137 11.93 -20.78 11.97
CA MET A 137 11.13 -20.10 10.94
C MET A 137 11.83 -20.14 9.58
N MET A 138 13.16 -19.99 9.53
CA MET A 138 13.92 -20.13 8.29
C MET A 138 13.76 -21.51 7.65
N GLN A 139 13.77 -22.58 8.46
CA GLN A 139 13.54 -23.95 7.96
C GLN A 139 12.18 -24.10 7.32
N LEU A 140 11.14 -23.56 7.94
CA LEU A 140 9.76 -23.59 7.43
C LEU A 140 9.65 -22.79 6.11
N GLU A 141 10.20 -21.58 6.06
CA GLU A 141 10.13 -20.71 4.88
C GLU A 141 10.88 -21.27 3.68
N VAL A 142 12.07 -21.81 3.89
CA VAL A 142 12.89 -22.41 2.83
C VAL A 142 12.22 -23.66 2.25
N ASP A 143 11.61 -24.51 3.09
CA ASP A 143 10.89 -25.67 2.62
C ASP A 143 9.65 -25.27 1.81
N ARG A 144 8.89 -24.27 2.28
CA ARG A 144 7.76 -23.70 1.56
C ARG A 144 8.16 -23.04 0.22
N MET A 145 9.28 -22.31 0.20
CA MET A 145 9.78 -21.68 -1.03
C MET A 145 10.23 -22.70 -2.08
N SER A 146 10.76 -23.84 -1.65
CA SER A 146 11.44 -24.77 -2.57
C SER A 146 10.70 -26.10 -2.81
N GLN A 147 9.81 -26.51 -1.90
CA GLN A 147 9.23 -27.86 -1.85
C GLN A 147 7.72 -27.82 -1.58
N LEU A 148 7.01 -26.79 -2.04
CA LEU A 148 5.57 -26.70 -1.86
C LEU A 148 4.85 -27.91 -2.48
N LEU A 149 3.93 -28.50 -1.73
CA LEU A 149 3.07 -29.57 -2.23
C LEU A 149 1.79 -28.95 -2.79
N LEU A 150 1.69 -28.97 -4.12
CA LEU A 150 0.45 -28.59 -4.80
C LEU A 150 -0.31 -29.89 -5.14
N ARG A 151 -1.25 -30.30 -4.24
CA ARG A 151 -2.05 -31.49 -4.40
C ARG A 151 -3.44 -31.12 -4.90
N GLU A 152 -4.07 -31.98 -5.71
CA GLU A 152 -5.40 -31.72 -6.27
C GLU A 152 -6.49 -31.67 -5.19
N GLU A 153 -6.35 -32.49 -4.14
CA GLU A 153 -7.26 -32.48 -2.99
C GLU A 153 -7.25 -31.15 -2.23
N ASP A 154 -6.04 -30.59 -2.01
CA ASP A 154 -5.88 -29.27 -1.34
C ASP A 154 -6.44 -28.16 -2.21
N LEU A 155 -6.14 -28.17 -3.51
CA LEU A 155 -6.67 -27.19 -4.45
C LEU A 155 -8.18 -27.25 -4.54
N THR A 156 -8.78 -28.46 -4.56
CA THR A 156 -10.23 -28.62 -4.62
C THR A 156 -10.90 -28.04 -3.39
N SER A 157 -10.35 -28.29 -2.19
CA SER A 157 -10.84 -27.71 -0.96
C SER A 157 -10.67 -26.20 -0.93
N GLU A 158 -9.47 -25.72 -1.28
CA GLU A 158 -9.14 -24.28 -1.18
C GLU A 158 -9.85 -23.44 -2.21
N ARG A 159 -10.18 -24.02 -3.37
CA ARG A 159 -11.01 -23.37 -4.39
C ARG A 159 -12.37 -22.93 -3.83
N GLU A 160 -13.01 -23.76 -3.03
CA GLU A 160 -14.29 -23.40 -2.40
C GLU A 160 -14.10 -22.31 -1.34
N VAL A 161 -13.01 -22.34 -0.56
CA VAL A 161 -12.66 -21.28 0.39
C VAL A 161 -12.48 -19.94 -0.34
N VAL A 162 -11.69 -19.90 -1.42
CA VAL A 162 -11.43 -18.67 -2.20
C VAL A 162 -12.71 -18.16 -2.88
N LYS A 163 -13.59 -19.07 -3.35
CA LYS A 163 -14.90 -18.67 -3.89
C LYS A 163 -15.78 -18.00 -2.83
N GLU A 164 -15.83 -18.55 -1.62
CA GLU A 164 -16.57 -17.95 -0.52
C GLU A 164 -15.95 -16.61 -0.10
N GLU A 165 -14.64 -16.53 -0.04
CA GLU A 165 -13.94 -15.27 0.23
C GLU A 165 -14.28 -14.20 -0.83
N ARG A 166 -14.29 -14.57 -2.12
CA ARG A 166 -14.68 -13.66 -3.20
C ARG A 166 -16.13 -13.19 -3.01
N ARG A 167 -17.06 -14.12 -2.72
CA ARG A 167 -18.45 -13.76 -2.44
C ARG A 167 -18.55 -12.77 -1.30
N TRP A 168 -17.88 -13.05 -0.20
CA TRP A 168 -17.94 -12.23 0.99
C TRP A 168 -17.23 -10.88 0.83
N ARG A 169 -15.99 -10.89 0.32
CA ARG A 169 -15.16 -9.67 0.22
C ARG A 169 -15.55 -8.77 -0.94
N VAL A 170 -16.01 -9.33 -2.05
CA VAL A 170 -16.25 -8.57 -3.29
C VAL A 170 -17.72 -8.61 -3.70
N ASP A 171 -18.27 -9.79 -3.96
CA ASP A 171 -19.59 -9.89 -4.62
C ASP A 171 -20.72 -9.38 -3.70
N ASN A 172 -20.64 -9.65 -2.39
CA ASN A 172 -21.60 -9.18 -1.39
C ASN A 172 -21.19 -7.84 -0.74
N ASN A 173 -20.01 -7.31 -1.05
CA ASN A 173 -19.56 -6.00 -0.57
C ASN A 173 -19.74 -4.94 -1.67
N PRO A 174 -20.72 -4.02 -1.50
CA PRO A 174 -21.03 -3.05 -2.54
C PRO A 174 -19.85 -2.12 -2.88
N ILE A 175 -19.06 -1.72 -1.86
CA ILE A 175 -17.91 -0.82 -2.03
C ILE A 175 -16.77 -1.51 -2.79
N MET A 176 -16.49 -2.77 -2.47
CA MET A 176 -15.45 -3.55 -3.19
C MET A 176 -15.90 -3.91 -4.61
N SER A 177 -17.18 -4.22 -4.82
CA SER A 177 -17.74 -4.39 -6.17
C SER A 177 -17.65 -3.09 -6.99
N LEU A 178 -17.87 -1.93 -6.36
CA LEU A 178 -17.69 -0.62 -7.00
C LEU A 178 -16.24 -0.38 -7.38
N LEU A 179 -15.29 -0.73 -6.49
CA LEU A 179 -13.85 -0.58 -6.77
C LEU A 179 -13.40 -1.52 -7.91
N GLU A 180 -13.84 -2.78 -7.91
CA GLU A 180 -13.55 -3.73 -8.99
C GLU A 180 -14.03 -3.21 -10.34
N LEU A 181 -15.28 -2.72 -10.41
CA LEU A 181 -15.81 -2.11 -11.63
C LEU A 181 -15.04 -0.84 -12.00
N THR A 182 -14.57 -0.08 -11.02
CA THR A 182 -13.75 1.13 -11.26
C THR A 182 -12.42 0.75 -11.91
N MET A 183 -11.71 -0.24 -11.37
CA MET A 183 -10.46 -0.73 -11.96
C MET A 183 -10.67 -1.19 -13.41
N ALA A 184 -11.72 -1.98 -13.68
CA ALA A 184 -12.08 -2.43 -15.02
C ALA A 184 -12.54 -1.28 -15.96
N THR A 185 -12.98 -0.16 -15.40
CA THR A 185 -13.37 1.02 -16.18
C THR A 185 -12.16 1.88 -16.53
N VAL A 186 -11.23 2.07 -15.61
CA VAL A 186 -10.02 2.89 -15.79
C VAL A 186 -8.98 2.16 -16.65
N PHE A 187 -8.76 0.86 -16.40
CA PHE A 187 -7.81 0.04 -17.15
C PHE A 187 -8.54 -0.82 -18.18
N LYS A 188 -8.24 -0.63 -19.47
CA LYS A 188 -8.88 -1.37 -20.57
C LYS A 188 -8.02 -2.50 -21.07
N VAL A 189 -6.72 -2.32 -21.03
CA VAL A 189 -5.73 -3.25 -21.60
C VAL A 189 -4.90 -3.89 -20.50
N HIS A 190 -4.41 -3.08 -19.56
CA HIS A 190 -3.54 -3.54 -18.49
C HIS A 190 -4.24 -4.54 -17.57
N THR A 191 -3.50 -5.53 -17.06
CA THR A 191 -4.01 -6.57 -16.14
C THR A 191 -4.57 -6.03 -14.82
N TYR A 192 -4.25 -4.80 -14.44
CA TYR A 192 -4.87 -4.13 -13.29
C TYR A 192 -6.40 -4.00 -13.36
N LYS A 193 -7.00 -4.20 -14.53
CA LYS A 193 -8.46 -4.31 -14.67
C LYS A 193 -9.04 -5.55 -13.98
N ASN A 194 -8.24 -6.59 -13.74
CA ASN A 194 -8.66 -7.83 -13.12
C ASN A 194 -8.57 -7.73 -11.60
N PRO A 195 -9.50 -8.30 -10.82
CA PRO A 195 -9.40 -8.35 -9.38
C PRO A 195 -8.24 -9.24 -8.92
N VAL A 196 -7.57 -8.86 -7.84
CA VAL A 196 -6.47 -9.64 -7.26
C VAL A 196 -6.91 -11.05 -6.86
N ILE A 197 -8.12 -11.19 -6.33
CA ILE A 197 -8.71 -12.47 -5.95
C ILE A 197 -9.06 -13.36 -7.17
N GLY A 198 -9.11 -12.77 -8.38
CA GLY A 198 -9.50 -13.44 -9.59
C GLY A 198 -11.00 -13.39 -9.88
N THR A 199 -11.39 -13.79 -11.11
CA THR A 199 -12.79 -13.94 -11.48
C THR A 199 -13.34 -15.26 -10.97
N MET A 200 -14.64 -15.34 -10.65
CA MET A 200 -15.28 -16.58 -10.23
C MET A 200 -15.08 -17.72 -11.26
N LYS A 201 -15.08 -17.37 -12.55
CA LYS A 201 -14.84 -18.30 -13.66
C LYS A 201 -13.45 -18.90 -13.57
N ASP A 202 -12.42 -18.08 -13.42
CA ASP A 202 -11.03 -18.55 -13.41
C ASP A 202 -10.74 -19.35 -12.13
N ILE A 203 -11.21 -18.88 -10.97
CA ILE A 203 -11.11 -19.60 -9.68
C ILE A 203 -11.70 -21.02 -9.82
N SER A 204 -12.80 -21.17 -10.53
CA SER A 204 -13.46 -22.46 -10.72
C SER A 204 -12.69 -23.41 -11.65
N ASN A 205 -11.79 -22.89 -12.47
CA ASN A 205 -11.14 -23.66 -13.57
C ASN A 205 -9.63 -23.90 -13.36
N TYR A 206 -9.03 -23.44 -12.26
CA TYR A 206 -7.61 -23.75 -12.01
C TYR A 206 -7.37 -25.25 -11.93
N ASN A 207 -6.21 -25.68 -12.43
CA ASN A 207 -5.65 -27.00 -12.20
C ASN A 207 -4.28 -26.87 -11.51
N VAL A 208 -3.82 -27.96 -10.94
CA VAL A 208 -2.54 -28.00 -10.19
C VAL A 208 -1.37 -27.67 -11.11
N GLU A 209 -1.38 -28.10 -12.38
CA GLU A 209 -0.30 -27.87 -13.33
C GLU A 209 -0.11 -26.37 -13.59
N THR A 210 -1.20 -25.63 -13.78
CA THR A 210 -1.16 -24.18 -13.98
C THR A 210 -0.57 -23.47 -12.77
N LEU A 211 -1.04 -23.81 -11.56
CA LEU A 211 -0.52 -23.22 -10.33
C LEU A 211 0.93 -23.64 -10.06
N ARG A 212 1.29 -24.89 -10.37
CA ARG A 212 2.67 -25.40 -10.26
C ARG A 212 3.62 -24.64 -11.19
N SER A 213 3.20 -24.43 -12.43
CA SER A 213 3.98 -23.63 -13.39
C SER A 213 4.20 -22.20 -12.90
N PHE A 214 3.14 -21.56 -12.39
CA PHE A 214 3.22 -20.21 -11.86
C PHE A 214 4.13 -20.13 -10.61
N TYR A 215 4.00 -21.09 -9.67
CA TYR A 215 4.85 -21.20 -8.50
C TYR A 215 6.33 -21.40 -8.89
N GLN A 216 6.61 -22.36 -9.76
CA GLN A 216 7.98 -22.67 -10.20
C GLN A 216 8.65 -21.52 -10.95
N THR A 217 7.86 -20.66 -11.58
CA THR A 217 8.34 -19.50 -12.32
C THR A 217 8.68 -18.35 -11.40
N TYR A 218 7.81 -18.03 -10.45
CA TYR A 218 7.87 -16.74 -9.74
C TYR A 218 8.28 -16.85 -8.27
N TYR A 219 8.05 -17.99 -7.59
CA TYR A 219 8.36 -18.15 -6.16
C TYR A 219 9.76 -18.74 -5.97
N VAL A 220 10.75 -17.98 -6.41
CA VAL A 220 12.16 -18.38 -6.48
C VAL A 220 13.06 -17.34 -5.83
N PRO A 221 14.28 -17.72 -5.35
CA PRO A 221 15.15 -16.81 -4.61
C PRO A 221 15.44 -15.48 -5.32
N ASN A 222 15.80 -15.52 -6.60
CA ASN A 222 16.11 -14.31 -7.36
C ASN A 222 14.92 -13.42 -7.71
N ASN A 223 13.70 -13.85 -7.38
CA ASN A 223 12.48 -13.04 -7.44
C ASN A 223 11.97 -12.65 -6.05
N ALA A 224 12.73 -12.93 -4.99
CA ALA A 224 12.32 -12.73 -3.61
C ALA A 224 13.19 -11.69 -2.88
N VAL A 225 12.56 -11.07 -1.89
CA VAL A 225 13.21 -10.22 -0.89
C VAL A 225 12.91 -10.79 0.49
N VAL A 226 13.93 -11.10 1.27
CA VAL A 226 13.81 -11.48 2.68
C VAL A 226 14.21 -10.27 3.53
N VAL A 227 13.31 -9.88 4.43
CA VAL A 227 13.55 -8.79 5.38
C VAL A 227 13.42 -9.31 6.80
N LEU A 228 14.41 -9.05 7.62
CA LEU A 228 14.41 -9.34 9.05
C LEU A 228 14.61 -8.06 9.83
N ALA A 229 13.64 -7.72 10.66
CA ALA A 229 13.76 -6.59 11.58
C ALA A 229 13.49 -7.06 13.02
N GLY A 230 14.27 -6.57 13.98
CA GLY A 230 14.10 -6.89 15.39
C GLY A 230 15.36 -7.41 16.06
N ASP A 231 15.18 -8.25 17.08
CA ASP A 231 16.24 -8.80 17.92
C ASP A 231 17.05 -9.88 17.18
N ILE A 232 17.86 -9.43 16.24
CA ILE A 232 18.76 -10.27 15.44
C ILE A 232 20.23 -9.93 15.71
N LYS A 233 21.10 -10.95 15.63
CA LYS A 233 22.54 -10.76 15.56
C LYS A 233 23.01 -10.85 14.12
N ILE A 234 23.40 -9.76 13.53
CA ILE A 234 23.65 -9.63 12.09
C ILE A 234 24.52 -10.77 11.53
N ASN A 235 25.68 -11.04 12.11
CA ASN A 235 26.61 -12.05 11.60
C ASN A 235 26.09 -13.49 11.75
N GLU A 236 25.36 -13.78 12.82
CA GLU A 236 24.70 -15.07 13.04
C GLU A 236 23.56 -15.26 12.03
N THR A 237 22.72 -14.24 11.87
CA THR A 237 21.61 -14.21 10.92
C THR A 237 22.08 -14.41 9.48
N LYS A 238 23.18 -13.75 9.07
CA LYS A 238 23.79 -13.96 7.74
C LYS A 238 24.23 -15.41 7.52
N ARG A 239 24.83 -16.05 8.55
CA ARG A 239 25.23 -17.46 8.46
C ARG A 239 24.04 -18.41 8.33
N LEU A 240 22.96 -18.13 9.06
CA LEU A 240 21.70 -18.90 8.95
C LEU A 240 21.08 -18.74 7.56
N ILE A 241 21.02 -17.51 7.03
CA ILE A 241 20.48 -17.25 5.70
C ILE A 241 21.31 -17.98 4.63
N GLU A 242 22.64 -17.91 4.68
CA GLU A 242 23.49 -18.64 3.75
C GLU A 242 23.30 -20.16 3.87
N LYS A 243 23.21 -20.69 5.09
CA LYS A 243 23.00 -22.11 5.37
C LYS A 243 21.70 -22.63 4.75
N TYR A 244 20.60 -21.88 4.88
CA TYR A 244 19.27 -22.34 4.47
C TYR A 244 18.90 -21.95 3.04
N TYR A 245 19.17 -20.72 2.65
CA TYR A 245 18.80 -20.21 1.32
C TYR A 245 19.90 -20.35 0.27
N GLY A 246 21.19 -20.44 0.68
CA GLY A 246 22.34 -20.40 -0.24
C GLY A 246 22.37 -21.55 -1.24
N SER A 247 21.80 -22.71 -0.89
CA SER A 247 21.73 -23.89 -1.75
C SER A 247 20.56 -23.90 -2.76
N LEU A 248 19.60 -22.98 -2.59
CA LEU A 248 18.45 -22.88 -3.50
C LEU A 248 18.93 -22.41 -4.89
N PRO A 249 18.39 -23.00 -5.99
CA PRO A 249 18.87 -22.66 -7.32
C PRO A 249 18.40 -21.27 -7.76
N PHE A 250 19.24 -20.57 -8.50
CA PHE A 250 18.83 -19.44 -9.34
C PHE A 250 17.95 -19.98 -10.48
N LYS A 251 16.93 -19.22 -10.89
CA LYS A 251 16.08 -19.57 -12.05
C LYS A 251 15.92 -18.37 -12.98
N ASP A 252 15.94 -18.63 -14.27
CA ASP A 252 15.64 -17.61 -15.27
C ASP A 252 14.17 -17.18 -15.14
N LEU A 253 13.97 -15.89 -14.99
CA LEU A 253 12.64 -15.29 -14.94
C LEU A 253 12.21 -14.87 -16.34
N PRO A 254 10.92 -14.99 -16.68
CA PRO A 254 10.42 -14.45 -17.92
C PRO A 254 10.60 -12.93 -17.97
N VAL A 255 10.95 -12.42 -19.15
CA VAL A 255 11.02 -10.97 -19.35
C VAL A 255 9.60 -10.40 -19.24
N ARG A 256 9.39 -9.55 -18.23
CA ARG A 256 8.10 -8.86 -18.05
C ARG A 256 7.86 -7.89 -19.20
N LYS A 257 6.76 -8.10 -19.90
CA LYS A 257 6.27 -7.14 -20.90
C LYS A 257 5.41 -6.10 -20.17
N VAL A 258 5.88 -4.87 -20.10
CA VAL A 258 5.06 -3.76 -19.60
C VAL A 258 3.92 -3.53 -20.59
N ILE A 259 2.70 -3.80 -20.15
CA ILE A 259 1.49 -3.53 -20.92
C ILE A 259 1.18 -2.05 -20.78
N LYS A 260 1.36 -1.29 -21.85
CA LYS A 260 1.06 0.14 -21.82
C LYS A 260 -0.45 0.35 -21.91
N GLU A 261 -1.04 0.89 -20.84
CA GLU A 261 -2.44 1.34 -20.87
C GLU A 261 -2.55 2.58 -21.78
N PRO A 262 -3.50 2.61 -22.72
CA PRO A 262 -3.73 3.79 -23.54
C PRO A 262 -4.17 4.98 -22.67
N THR A 263 -3.68 6.18 -23.01
CA THR A 263 -4.15 7.39 -22.35
C THR A 263 -5.64 7.60 -22.67
N GLN A 264 -6.44 7.77 -21.65
CA GLN A 264 -7.87 8.03 -21.78
C GLN A 264 -8.10 9.41 -22.42
N THR A 265 -8.91 9.46 -23.48
CA THR A 265 -9.21 10.68 -24.25
C THR A 265 -10.67 11.12 -24.17
N VAL A 266 -11.55 10.26 -23.62
CA VAL A 266 -12.97 10.53 -23.41
C VAL A 266 -13.37 10.08 -22.02
N GLN A 267 -14.39 10.69 -21.44
CA GLN A 267 -14.92 10.23 -20.14
C GLN A 267 -15.54 8.84 -20.26
N TYR A 268 -15.17 7.93 -19.34
CA TYR A 268 -15.83 6.64 -19.19
C TYR A 268 -16.89 6.71 -18.10
N ASN A 269 -18.01 6.01 -18.31
CA ASN A 269 -19.07 5.89 -17.33
C ASN A 269 -19.45 4.42 -17.16
N ALA A 270 -19.67 4.00 -15.92
CA ALA A 270 -20.20 2.68 -15.60
C ALA A 270 -21.17 2.76 -14.41
N LYS A 271 -22.08 1.82 -14.33
CA LYS A 271 -23.07 1.75 -13.26
C LYS A 271 -23.19 0.34 -12.70
N LEU A 272 -23.34 0.27 -11.39
CA LEU A 272 -23.56 -0.96 -10.64
C LEU A 272 -24.84 -0.80 -9.80
N LYS A 273 -25.73 -1.79 -9.81
CA LYS A 273 -26.89 -1.84 -8.93
C LYS A 273 -26.74 -2.93 -7.90
N LYS A 274 -26.85 -2.59 -6.63
CA LYS A 274 -26.77 -3.52 -5.49
C LYS A 274 -27.83 -3.19 -4.45
N THR A 275 -28.06 -4.12 -3.53
CA THR A 275 -28.92 -3.88 -2.37
C THR A 275 -28.18 -2.99 -1.38
N VAL A 276 -28.35 -1.70 -1.49
CA VAL A 276 -27.77 -0.65 -0.65
C VAL A 276 -28.80 0.42 -0.35
N GLN A 277 -28.64 1.15 0.76
CA GLN A 277 -29.52 2.26 1.11
C GLN A 277 -29.14 3.55 0.37
N ASN A 278 -27.85 3.75 0.12
CA ASN A 278 -27.32 5.00 -0.38
C ASN A 278 -26.60 4.78 -1.70
N SER A 279 -26.76 5.73 -2.61
CA SER A 279 -25.88 5.79 -3.79
C SER A 279 -24.46 6.18 -3.38
N SER A 280 -23.48 5.70 -4.12
CA SER A 280 -22.10 6.17 -4.02
C SER A 280 -21.44 6.19 -5.39
N PHE A 281 -20.35 6.91 -5.52
CA PHE A 281 -19.59 6.92 -6.77
C PHE A 281 -18.08 6.99 -6.56
N ASN A 282 -17.37 6.46 -7.52
CA ASN A 282 -15.98 6.70 -7.76
C ASN A 282 -15.80 7.63 -8.95
N LEU A 283 -15.00 8.68 -8.76
CA LEU A 283 -14.45 9.50 -9.83
C LEU A 283 -12.95 9.24 -9.90
N SER A 284 -12.49 8.66 -10.99
CA SER A 284 -11.12 8.20 -11.10
C SER A 284 -10.40 8.78 -12.33
N PHE A 285 -9.09 8.87 -12.22
CA PHE A 285 -8.17 9.29 -13.29
C PHE A 285 -7.01 8.31 -13.36
N GLN A 286 -6.54 8.01 -14.58
CA GLN A 286 -5.25 7.37 -14.76
C GLN A 286 -4.16 8.26 -14.15
N SER A 287 -3.21 7.67 -13.47
CA SER A 287 -2.12 8.35 -12.79
C SER A 287 -0.77 7.75 -13.16
N VAL A 288 0.26 8.31 -12.58
CA VAL A 288 1.66 7.92 -12.81
C VAL A 288 2.00 6.60 -12.13
N PRO A 289 2.95 5.83 -12.68
CA PRO A 289 3.48 4.66 -12.00
C PRO A 289 4.24 5.04 -10.74
N GLN A 290 4.45 4.07 -9.88
CA GLN A 290 5.34 4.22 -8.73
C GLN A 290 6.74 4.65 -9.19
N ASN A 291 7.44 5.45 -8.38
CA ASN A 291 8.73 6.08 -8.70
C ASN A 291 8.71 7.22 -9.72
N HIS A 292 7.56 7.59 -10.25
CA HIS A 292 7.46 8.78 -11.08
C HIS A 292 7.61 10.05 -10.22
N PRO A 293 8.33 11.11 -10.68
CA PRO A 293 8.46 12.36 -9.90
C PRO A 293 7.14 12.98 -9.46
N ASP A 294 6.12 12.97 -10.33
CA ASP A 294 4.81 13.56 -10.07
C ASP A 294 3.99 12.78 -9.01
N MET A 295 4.44 11.59 -8.56
CA MET A 295 3.74 10.74 -7.59
C MET A 295 3.47 11.47 -6.27
N TYR A 296 4.48 12.19 -5.76
CA TYR A 296 4.37 12.90 -4.47
C TYR A 296 3.34 14.02 -4.51
N ALA A 297 3.28 14.75 -5.63
CA ALA A 297 2.26 15.78 -5.85
C ALA A 297 0.86 15.14 -5.97
N MET A 298 0.71 13.99 -6.63
CA MET A 298 -0.56 13.26 -6.71
C MET A 298 -1.04 12.78 -5.34
N ASP A 299 -0.16 12.26 -4.50
CA ASP A 299 -0.48 11.87 -3.11
C ASP A 299 -0.97 13.08 -2.30
N LEU A 300 -0.30 14.23 -2.43
CA LEU A 300 -0.69 15.46 -1.74
C LEU A 300 -2.00 16.05 -2.29
N ILE A 301 -2.26 15.95 -3.58
CA ILE A 301 -3.57 16.29 -4.18
C ILE A 301 -4.66 15.44 -3.53
N CYS A 302 -4.42 14.14 -3.41
CA CYS A 302 -5.36 13.21 -2.79
C CYS A 302 -5.60 13.56 -1.32
N GLN A 303 -4.53 13.87 -0.58
CA GLN A 303 -4.61 14.30 0.82
C GLN A 303 -5.40 15.61 0.99
N ILE A 304 -5.27 16.55 0.07
CA ILE A 304 -6.02 17.82 0.06
C ILE A 304 -7.49 17.59 -0.28
N LEU A 305 -7.77 16.77 -1.30
CA LEU A 305 -9.14 16.49 -1.74
C LEU A 305 -9.95 15.71 -0.71
N GLY A 306 -9.43 14.56 -0.25
CA GLY A 306 -10.19 13.60 0.55
C GLY A 306 -9.47 13.01 1.76
N GLY A 307 -8.30 13.56 2.17
CA GLY A 307 -7.50 13.08 3.30
C GLY A 307 -8.10 13.48 4.65
N GLY A 308 -9.15 12.80 5.08
CA GLY A 308 -9.81 12.98 6.38
C GLY A 308 -10.73 14.18 6.50
N ASN A 309 -11.23 14.44 7.71
CA ASN A 309 -12.32 15.42 7.98
C ASN A 309 -11.95 16.87 7.63
N SER A 310 -10.67 17.21 7.59
CA SER A 310 -10.23 18.56 7.25
C SER A 310 -9.99 18.79 5.75
N SER A 311 -10.22 17.79 4.90
CA SER A 311 -10.10 17.87 3.45
C SER A 311 -11.18 18.72 2.79
N ARG A 312 -10.94 19.12 1.54
CA ARG A 312 -11.89 19.98 0.80
C ARG A 312 -13.25 19.32 0.63
N LEU A 313 -13.27 18.08 0.16
CA LEU A 313 -14.51 17.36 -0.11
C LEU A 313 -15.30 17.06 1.15
N HIS A 314 -14.64 16.66 2.24
CA HIS A 314 -15.32 16.43 3.52
C HIS A 314 -16.01 17.70 4.00
N LYS A 315 -15.27 18.80 4.11
CA LYS A 315 -15.84 20.10 4.53
C LYS A 315 -16.98 20.58 3.62
N ARG A 316 -16.88 20.34 2.32
CA ARG A 316 -17.88 20.81 1.36
C ARG A 316 -19.11 19.93 1.35
N LEU A 317 -18.94 18.60 1.17
CA LEU A 317 -20.05 17.68 0.94
C LEU A 317 -20.68 17.16 2.24
N VAL A 318 -19.85 16.93 3.28
CA VAL A 318 -20.33 16.37 4.55
C VAL A 318 -20.74 17.47 5.52
N ASP A 319 -19.83 18.45 5.81
CA ASP A 319 -20.09 19.46 6.83
C ASP A 319 -21.06 20.55 6.35
N LYS A 320 -20.76 21.19 5.19
CA LYS A 320 -21.51 22.38 4.73
C LYS A 320 -22.80 22.00 3.97
N LYS A 321 -22.68 21.21 2.91
CA LYS A 321 -23.81 20.84 2.07
C LYS A 321 -24.65 19.71 2.67
N GLN A 322 -24.07 18.88 3.50
CA GLN A 322 -24.69 17.74 4.16
C GLN A 322 -25.40 16.76 3.20
N ILE A 323 -24.83 16.61 1.98
CA ILE A 323 -25.35 15.71 0.94
C ILE A 323 -24.63 14.37 0.88
N ALA A 324 -23.45 14.26 1.51
CA ALA A 324 -22.69 13.03 1.60
C ALA A 324 -22.56 12.58 3.07
N THR A 325 -22.37 11.27 3.26
CA THR A 325 -22.05 10.66 4.56
C THR A 325 -20.54 10.56 4.76
N SER A 326 -19.81 10.34 3.67
CA SER A 326 -18.34 10.26 3.70
C SER A 326 -17.72 10.58 2.35
N THR A 327 -16.49 11.02 2.39
CA THR A 327 -15.65 11.25 1.21
C THR A 327 -14.24 10.72 1.48
N ASN A 328 -13.61 10.19 0.46
CA ASN A 328 -12.21 9.75 0.51
C ASN A 328 -11.52 10.04 -0.82
N CYS A 329 -10.21 10.21 -0.80
CA CYS A 329 -9.38 10.16 -2.00
C CYS A 329 -8.23 9.19 -1.75
N SER A 330 -8.01 8.28 -2.68
CA SER A 330 -6.94 7.29 -2.65
C SER A 330 -6.11 7.38 -3.92
N HIS A 331 -4.80 7.43 -3.77
CA HIS A 331 -3.87 7.30 -4.89
C HIS A 331 -3.29 5.89 -4.88
N PHE A 332 -3.67 5.08 -5.86
CA PHE A 332 -3.18 3.72 -6.04
C PHE A 332 -1.85 3.79 -6.80
N ASN A 333 -0.76 3.70 -6.05
CA ASN A 333 0.61 3.72 -6.57
C ASN A 333 1.02 2.30 -6.96
N MET A 334 0.77 1.90 -8.19
CA MET A 334 1.15 0.59 -8.72
C MET A 334 2.37 0.72 -9.64
N GLN A 335 3.07 -0.39 -9.89
CA GLN A 335 4.37 -0.36 -10.54
C GLN A 335 4.35 0.14 -11.99
N ASP A 336 3.32 -0.25 -12.76
CA ASP A 336 3.26 0.08 -14.19
C ASP A 336 2.39 1.31 -14.48
N HIS A 337 1.31 1.49 -13.72
CA HIS A 337 0.36 2.61 -13.85
C HIS A 337 -0.26 2.91 -12.49
N GLY A 338 -0.56 4.18 -12.22
CA GLY A 338 -1.32 4.58 -11.04
C GLY A 338 -2.78 4.91 -11.36
N MET A 339 -3.57 5.08 -10.30
CA MET A 339 -4.94 5.59 -10.37
C MET A 339 -5.22 6.51 -9.19
N LEU A 340 -5.67 7.73 -9.46
CA LEU A 340 -6.27 8.58 -8.44
C LEU A 340 -7.77 8.31 -8.41
N ASN A 341 -8.32 8.03 -7.23
CA ASN A 341 -9.74 7.72 -7.03
C ASN A 341 -10.35 8.58 -5.93
N VAL A 342 -11.39 9.32 -6.27
CA VAL A 342 -12.25 10.04 -5.30
C VAL A 342 -13.51 9.21 -5.10
N TYR A 343 -13.74 8.79 -3.86
CA TYR A 343 -14.95 8.09 -3.43
C TYR A 343 -15.87 9.04 -2.66
N VAL A 344 -17.17 8.99 -2.97
CA VAL A 344 -18.21 9.73 -2.25
C VAL A 344 -19.39 8.80 -1.96
N SER A 345 -19.80 8.72 -0.69
CA SER A 345 -21.03 8.06 -0.25
C SER A 345 -22.09 9.12 0.02
N MET A 346 -23.22 9.03 -0.67
CA MET A 346 -24.30 9.99 -0.57
C MET A 346 -25.16 9.76 0.69
N LYS A 347 -25.90 10.76 1.13
CA LYS A 347 -27.03 10.54 2.04
C LYS A 347 -28.20 9.88 1.29
N PRO A 348 -29.11 9.17 2.00
CA PRO A 348 -30.25 8.51 1.38
C PRO A 348 -31.07 9.44 0.50
N SER A 349 -31.55 8.91 -0.62
CA SER A 349 -32.44 9.57 -1.56
C SER A 349 -31.93 10.84 -2.23
N LEU A 350 -30.67 11.21 -2.04
CA LEU A 350 -30.07 12.37 -2.72
C LEU A 350 -29.42 11.95 -4.05
N PRO A 351 -29.60 12.76 -5.12
CA PRO A 351 -28.98 12.51 -6.40
C PRO A 351 -27.47 12.77 -6.32
N ILE A 352 -26.70 12.04 -7.13
CA ILE A 352 -25.24 12.17 -7.16
C ILE A 352 -24.75 13.42 -7.90
N ASP A 353 -25.55 14.01 -8.79
CA ASP A 353 -25.12 15.04 -9.74
C ASP A 353 -24.63 16.30 -9.03
N GLU A 354 -25.29 16.74 -7.94
CA GLU A 354 -24.81 17.90 -7.17
C GLU A 354 -23.43 17.62 -6.55
N ALA A 355 -23.26 16.45 -5.93
CA ALA A 355 -21.99 16.06 -5.32
C ALA A 355 -20.89 15.94 -6.38
N LEU A 356 -21.19 15.30 -7.50
CA LEU A 356 -20.25 15.14 -8.62
C LEU A 356 -19.80 16.49 -9.20
N ASN A 357 -20.72 17.42 -9.38
CA ASN A 357 -20.41 18.79 -9.85
C ASN A 357 -19.55 19.56 -8.84
N LEU A 358 -19.77 19.37 -7.55
CA LEU A 358 -18.93 19.98 -6.52
C LEU A 358 -17.51 19.39 -6.49
N VAL A 359 -17.37 18.08 -6.70
CA VAL A 359 -16.05 17.43 -6.86
C VAL A 359 -15.34 17.94 -8.11
N TYR A 360 -16.04 18.08 -9.25
CA TYR A 360 -15.49 18.66 -10.47
C TYR A 360 -14.99 20.09 -10.25
N ASN A 361 -15.74 20.88 -9.50
CA ASN A 361 -15.35 22.25 -9.19
C ASN A 361 -14.09 22.31 -8.32
N ASP A 362 -13.95 21.43 -7.31
CA ASP A 362 -12.74 21.38 -6.48
C ASP A 362 -11.50 20.96 -7.30
N ILE A 363 -11.67 20.00 -8.21
CA ILE A 363 -10.62 19.59 -9.14
C ILE A 363 -10.28 20.75 -10.11
N TYR A 364 -11.27 21.44 -10.65
CA TYR A 364 -11.06 22.61 -11.50
C TYR A 364 -10.26 23.71 -10.78
N ILE A 365 -10.58 23.98 -9.52
CA ILE A 365 -9.84 24.95 -8.70
C ILE A 365 -8.38 24.51 -8.54
N LEU A 366 -8.12 23.24 -8.23
CA LEU A 366 -6.75 22.70 -8.09
C LEU A 366 -5.92 22.81 -9.37
N ARG A 367 -6.57 22.62 -10.52
CA ARG A 367 -5.92 22.71 -11.83
C ARG A 367 -5.55 24.14 -12.23
N ASN A 368 -6.31 25.12 -11.77
CA ASN A 368 -6.19 26.50 -12.26
C ASN A 368 -5.54 27.45 -11.24
N ASN A 369 -5.56 27.09 -9.94
CA ASN A 369 -5.04 27.95 -8.88
C ASN A 369 -4.07 27.16 -7.99
N PRO A 370 -2.96 27.77 -7.59
CA PRO A 370 -2.11 27.20 -6.55
C PRO A 370 -2.91 27.03 -5.25
N VAL A 371 -2.61 25.99 -4.47
CA VAL A 371 -3.16 25.82 -3.14
C VAL A 371 -2.47 26.79 -2.16
N SER A 372 -3.13 27.11 -1.03
CA SER A 372 -2.47 27.91 -0.01
C SER A 372 -1.32 27.12 0.65
N GLU A 373 -0.25 27.81 1.04
CA GLU A 373 0.88 27.20 1.77
C GLU A 373 0.40 26.42 3.01
N LYS A 374 -0.54 26.97 3.77
CA LYS A 374 -1.10 26.32 4.95
C LYS A 374 -1.80 24.99 4.62
N GLU A 375 -2.50 24.90 3.50
CA GLU A 375 -3.18 23.67 3.06
C GLU A 375 -2.17 22.62 2.59
N LEU A 376 -1.17 23.04 1.83
CA LEU A 376 -0.09 22.17 1.36
C LEU A 376 0.75 21.65 2.55
N GLU A 377 1.15 22.53 3.47
CA GLU A 377 1.91 22.14 4.67
C GLU A 377 1.15 21.09 5.50
N ARG A 378 -0.15 21.28 5.72
CA ARG A 378 -0.99 20.29 6.39
C ARG A 378 -0.98 18.95 5.66
N ALA A 379 -1.10 18.94 4.34
CA ALA A 379 -1.08 17.70 3.56
C ALA A 379 0.29 17.00 3.68
N LYS A 380 1.39 17.73 3.60
CA LYS A 380 2.76 17.22 3.81
C LYS A 380 2.92 16.59 5.19
N ILE A 381 2.51 17.29 6.24
CA ILE A 381 2.59 16.79 7.63
C ILE A 381 1.82 15.48 7.78
N LEU A 382 0.61 15.37 7.22
CA LEU A 382 -0.20 14.15 7.31
C LEU A 382 0.44 12.99 6.55
N SER A 383 0.99 13.22 5.36
CA SER A 383 1.69 12.20 4.57
C SER A 383 2.96 11.71 5.29
N ILE A 384 3.76 12.64 5.80
CA ILE A 384 4.97 12.33 6.57
C ILE A 384 4.62 11.58 7.86
N LYS A 385 3.59 12.04 8.58
CA LYS A 385 3.11 11.35 9.78
C LYS A 385 2.74 9.89 9.50
N ALA A 386 2.07 9.60 8.39
CA ALA A 386 1.71 8.23 8.02
C ALA A 386 2.96 7.34 7.83
N ILE A 387 4.02 7.87 7.21
CA ILE A 387 5.30 7.16 7.07
C ILE A 387 5.93 6.93 8.44
N VAL A 388 6.03 7.97 9.28
CA VAL A 388 6.61 7.85 10.64
C VAL A 388 5.82 6.83 11.48
N ASP A 389 4.49 6.86 11.41
CA ASP A 389 3.64 5.93 12.14
C ASP A 389 3.89 4.47 11.70
N SER A 390 4.12 4.23 10.42
CA SER A 390 4.44 2.89 9.90
C SER A 390 5.77 2.34 10.43
N LEU A 391 6.71 3.21 10.82
CA LEU A 391 8.03 2.81 11.32
C LEU A 391 8.09 2.59 12.84
N LYS A 392 6.97 2.69 13.57
CA LYS A 392 6.95 2.57 15.04
C LYS A 392 7.12 1.15 15.56
N THR A 393 6.75 0.15 14.76
CA THR A 393 6.85 -1.27 15.14
C THR A 393 7.90 -2.00 14.32
N ILE A 394 8.42 -3.11 14.83
CA ILE A 394 9.36 -3.95 14.06
C ILE A 394 8.72 -4.50 12.77
N ASP A 395 7.43 -4.90 12.84
CA ASP A 395 6.66 -5.32 11.66
C ASP A 395 6.50 -4.17 10.65
N GLY A 396 6.13 -3.00 11.13
CA GLY A 396 6.03 -1.81 10.27
C GLY A 396 7.35 -1.44 9.60
N LYS A 397 8.47 -1.53 10.32
CA LYS A 397 9.83 -1.34 9.76
C LYS A 397 10.15 -2.38 8.69
N ALA A 398 9.92 -3.67 8.99
CA ALA A 398 10.16 -4.74 8.02
C ALA A 398 9.29 -4.59 6.77
N ARG A 399 8.01 -4.27 6.94
CA ARG A 399 7.05 -4.03 5.85
C ARG A 399 7.46 -2.85 4.97
N ALA A 400 7.85 -1.74 5.59
CA ALA A 400 8.29 -0.54 4.87
C ALA A 400 9.54 -0.83 4.03
N LEU A 401 10.53 -1.53 4.61
CA LEU A 401 11.74 -1.98 3.90
C LEU A 401 11.40 -2.90 2.73
N ALA A 402 10.55 -3.90 2.96
CA ALA A 402 10.13 -4.85 1.94
C ALA A 402 9.37 -4.15 0.81
N THR A 403 8.42 -3.27 1.13
CA THR A 403 7.65 -2.49 0.13
C THR A 403 8.59 -1.66 -0.72
N SER A 404 9.45 -0.85 -0.11
CA SER A 404 10.35 0.03 -0.85
C SER A 404 11.32 -0.78 -1.74
N GLU A 405 11.92 -1.85 -1.22
CA GLU A 405 12.84 -2.69 -2.00
C GLU A 405 12.13 -3.38 -3.17
N ILE A 406 10.95 -3.98 -2.93
CA ILE A 406 10.27 -4.78 -3.96
C ILE A 406 9.70 -3.91 -5.07
N THR A 407 9.27 -2.71 -4.75
CA THR A 407 8.61 -1.81 -5.70
C THR A 407 9.57 -0.86 -6.39
N THR A 408 10.68 -0.49 -5.74
CA THR A 408 11.61 0.51 -6.25
C THR A 408 13.02 -0.02 -6.51
N GLY A 409 13.34 -1.22 -6.01
CA GLY A 409 14.70 -1.76 -6.02
C GLY A 409 15.65 -1.09 -5.02
N ASN A 410 15.15 -0.11 -4.24
CA ASN A 410 15.96 0.62 -3.27
C ASN A 410 15.17 0.89 -1.98
N TYR A 411 15.51 0.18 -0.90
CA TYR A 411 14.89 0.35 0.42
C TYR A 411 15.09 1.76 1.00
N GLU A 412 16.14 2.50 0.60
CA GLU A 412 16.44 3.84 1.10
C GLU A 412 15.39 4.88 0.68
N ASN A 413 14.59 4.58 -0.33
CA ASN A 413 13.53 5.48 -0.79
C ASN A 413 12.54 5.81 0.31
N ILE A 414 12.30 4.92 1.29
CA ILE A 414 11.48 5.23 2.48
C ILE A 414 11.94 6.52 3.16
N LEU A 415 13.25 6.69 3.32
CA LEU A 415 13.85 7.84 4.00
C LEU A 415 13.94 9.06 3.07
N ASN A 416 14.17 8.81 1.78
CA ASN A 416 14.26 9.87 0.77
C ASN A 416 12.88 10.50 0.47
N ASP A 417 11.80 9.74 0.63
CA ASP A 417 10.43 10.18 0.35
C ASP A 417 9.99 11.35 1.25
N PHE A 418 10.49 11.44 2.49
CA PHE A 418 10.25 12.61 3.35
C PHE A 418 10.64 13.91 2.65
N ASN A 419 11.86 13.95 2.13
CA ASN A 419 12.40 15.15 1.50
C ASN A 419 11.68 15.48 0.18
N LYS A 420 11.22 14.44 -0.54
CA LYS A 420 10.44 14.62 -1.77
C LYS A 420 9.05 15.20 -1.51
N TYR A 421 8.35 14.72 -0.46
CA TYR A 421 7.09 15.36 -0.04
C TYR A 421 7.30 16.81 0.40
N LEU A 422 8.36 17.09 1.17
CA LEU A 422 8.66 18.45 1.63
C LEU A 422 9.01 19.40 0.48
N ALA A 423 9.61 18.88 -0.59
CA ALA A 423 10.03 19.67 -1.74
C ALA A 423 8.88 20.16 -2.63
N VAL A 424 7.71 19.47 -2.64
CA VAL A 424 6.57 19.84 -3.49
C VAL A 424 6.12 21.27 -3.21
N THR A 425 5.93 22.06 -4.26
CA THR A 425 5.45 23.45 -4.20
C THR A 425 3.97 23.57 -4.60
N PRO A 426 3.26 24.66 -4.24
CA PRO A 426 1.89 24.92 -4.72
C PRO A 426 1.78 24.94 -6.25
N GLU A 427 2.79 25.49 -6.93
CA GLU A 427 2.86 25.59 -8.40
C GLU A 427 3.05 24.22 -9.03
N GLU A 428 3.92 23.37 -8.46
CA GLU A 428 4.10 21.99 -8.92
C GLU A 428 2.81 21.18 -8.75
N LEU A 429 2.13 21.31 -7.60
CA LEU A 429 0.86 20.63 -7.36
C LEU A 429 -0.21 21.06 -8.39
N LYS A 430 -0.32 22.37 -8.68
CA LYS A 430 -1.18 22.89 -9.74
C LYS A 430 -0.81 22.31 -11.10
N SER A 431 0.47 22.29 -11.44
CA SER A 431 0.97 21.76 -12.72
C SER A 431 0.60 20.27 -12.88
N VAL A 432 0.82 19.47 -11.86
CA VAL A 432 0.48 18.04 -11.83
C VAL A 432 -1.04 17.83 -11.92
N ALA A 433 -1.83 18.58 -11.15
CA ALA A 433 -3.29 18.53 -11.24
C ALA A 433 -3.79 18.87 -12.66
N SER A 434 -3.22 19.91 -13.30
CA SER A 434 -3.54 20.32 -14.66
C SER A 434 -3.18 19.24 -15.69
N LYS A 435 -2.07 18.52 -15.48
CA LYS A 435 -1.58 17.47 -16.39
C LYS A 435 -2.45 16.22 -16.37
N TYR A 436 -2.89 15.77 -15.20
CA TYR A 436 -3.52 14.45 -15.05
C TYR A 436 -5.03 14.47 -14.78
N LEU A 437 -5.58 15.53 -14.18
CA LEU A 437 -6.99 15.56 -13.78
C LEU A 437 -7.88 16.22 -14.83
N ASN A 438 -7.69 15.86 -16.11
CA ASN A 438 -8.41 16.45 -17.21
C ASN A 438 -9.86 15.96 -17.34
N GLN A 439 -10.74 16.84 -17.80
CA GLN A 439 -12.16 16.55 -17.95
C GLN A 439 -12.43 15.29 -18.81
N ASN A 440 -11.70 15.12 -19.89
CA ASN A 440 -11.87 13.99 -20.82
C ASN A 440 -11.21 12.70 -20.33
N GLN A 441 -10.39 12.75 -19.27
CA GLN A 441 -9.66 11.61 -18.72
C GLN A 441 -10.32 11.04 -17.46
N ARG A 442 -11.58 11.40 -17.20
CA ARG A 442 -12.36 10.93 -16.05
C ARG A 442 -13.01 9.59 -16.32
N SER A 443 -13.03 8.75 -15.29
CA SER A 443 -13.90 7.58 -15.20
C SER A 443 -14.87 7.79 -14.04
N VAL A 444 -16.16 7.75 -14.31
CA VAL A 444 -17.22 7.89 -13.29
C VAL A 444 -17.95 6.56 -13.17
N VAL A 445 -17.86 5.96 -12.01
CA VAL A 445 -18.52 4.68 -11.73
C VAL A 445 -19.48 4.87 -10.57
N VAL A 446 -20.73 4.53 -10.80
CA VAL A 446 -21.82 4.79 -9.86
C VAL A 446 -22.40 3.50 -9.31
N LEU A 447 -22.54 3.43 -8.00
CA LEU A 447 -23.33 2.42 -7.30
C LEU A 447 -24.69 3.00 -6.94
N GLU A 448 -25.75 2.37 -7.45
CA GLU A 448 -27.15 2.75 -7.21
C GLU A 448 -27.86 1.64 -6.42
N PRO A 449 -28.85 2.01 -5.57
CA PRO A 449 -29.76 1.03 -4.98
C PRO A 449 -30.46 0.20 -6.06
N LYS A 450 -30.62 -1.11 -5.82
CA LYS A 450 -31.59 -1.91 -6.57
C LYS A 450 -32.99 -1.45 -6.14
N GLN A 451 -33.78 -1.07 -7.11
CA GLN A 451 -35.24 -0.90 -6.93
C GLN A 451 -35.88 -2.26 -6.66
#